data_465fc547d3a0321bdee6bf702c1bf414
#
_entry.id   465fc547d3a0321bdee6bf702c1bf414
#
_cell.length_a   1.000
_cell.length_b   1.000
_cell.length_c   1.000
_cell.angle_alpha   90.00
_cell.angle_beta   90.00
_cell.angle_gamma   90.00
#
_symmetry.space_group_name_H-M   'P 1'
#
loop_
_entity.id
_entity.type
_entity.pdbx_description
1 polymer ?
#
loop_
_entity_poly.entity_id
_entity_poly.type
_entity_poly.pdbx_seq_one_letter_code
_entity_poly.pdbx_strand_id
1 'polypeptide(L)'
;PEDLELAWNILKGPDKNDRRTPPVRWKIPEQRTMSDYKVAWVPGWKDYETSEQTKQVIQKFIQVIKDQGGNTQQLIPKEDLHRRTLELHQRLSFMTIMQDLPWFVKPLMVKGLKNGYLKGAENIVWKFKDTFSDYSQLIGQRMQIIKEWETYFDDFDLLVCPSGFGPAYKRCKIGTPITYEGKTIKYIDYVYPYNACFNASGHPAISIPLGLGKEGLPVGVQVVGSYWSEPDLLHFAKLVSKHTEGFVKHKPYPI
;
A
#
# COMPACT_ATOMS: atom_id res chain seq x y z
N PRO A 1 -17.53 1.03 4.57
CA PRO A 1 -16.97 2.39 4.42
C PRO A 1 -17.43 3.36 5.52
N GLU A 2 -18.65 3.22 6.02
CA GLU A 2 -19.30 4.15 6.98
C GLU A 2 -18.54 4.22 8.31
N ASP A 3 -18.15 3.07 8.87
CA ASP A 3 -17.38 3.02 10.13
C ASP A 3 -16.01 3.70 9.98
N LEU A 4 -15.37 3.54 8.80
CA LEU A 4 -14.10 4.16 8.51
C LEU A 4 -14.24 5.69 8.37
N GLU A 5 -15.32 6.16 7.75
CA GLU A 5 -15.65 7.59 7.67
C GLU A 5 -15.95 8.18 9.05
N LEU A 6 -16.69 7.45 9.89
CA LEU A 6 -16.96 7.86 11.27
C LEU A 6 -15.64 8.01 12.04
N ALA A 7 -14.76 7.02 11.97
CA ALA A 7 -13.45 7.08 12.60
C ALA A 7 -12.62 8.26 12.08
N TRP A 8 -12.57 8.46 10.76
CA TRP A 8 -11.87 9.57 10.14
C TRP A 8 -12.40 10.93 10.61
N ASN A 9 -13.72 11.11 10.70
CA ASN A 9 -14.34 12.34 11.18
C ASN A 9 -13.99 12.68 12.64
N ILE A 10 -13.71 11.67 13.46
CA ILE A 10 -13.27 11.84 14.85
C ILE A 10 -11.77 12.15 14.93
N LEU A 11 -10.96 11.51 14.09
CA LEU A 11 -9.51 11.53 14.21
C LEU A 11 -8.82 12.60 13.35
N LYS A 12 -9.50 13.14 12.31
CA LYS A 12 -8.91 14.11 11.39
C LYS A 12 -8.60 15.46 12.04
N GLY A 13 -7.51 16.06 11.62
CA GLY A 13 -7.13 17.41 12.02
C GLY A 13 -6.28 17.48 13.29
N PRO A 14 -5.79 18.68 13.63
CA PRO A 14 -4.94 18.89 14.81
C PRO A 14 -5.76 18.84 16.10
N ASP A 15 -5.13 18.30 17.14
CA ASP A 15 -5.63 18.38 18.51
C ASP A 15 -4.69 19.20 19.41
N LYS A 16 -5.03 19.31 20.69
CA LYS A 16 -4.22 20.07 21.67
C LYS A 16 -2.85 19.43 21.92
N ASN A 17 -2.71 18.13 21.69
CA ASN A 17 -1.53 17.35 21.98
C ASN A 17 -0.63 17.17 20.75
N ASP A 18 -1.22 17.17 19.54
CA ASP A 18 -0.49 17.05 18.27
C ASP A 18 -0.55 18.35 17.44
N ARG A 19 0.42 19.22 17.71
CA ARG A 19 0.61 20.47 16.97
C ARG A 19 1.29 20.28 15.60
N ARG A 20 1.71 19.07 15.24
CA ARG A 20 2.37 18.77 13.97
C ARG A 20 1.36 18.47 12.86
N THR A 21 0.16 18.05 13.21
CA THR A 21 -0.92 17.82 12.25
C THR A 21 -1.38 19.17 11.68
N PRO A 22 -1.29 19.39 10.36
CA PRO A 22 -1.69 20.66 9.76
C PRO A 22 -3.22 20.81 9.77
N PRO A 23 -3.74 22.03 9.88
CA PRO A 23 -5.19 22.30 9.82
C PRO A 23 -5.66 22.27 8.35
N VAL A 24 -5.86 21.09 7.82
CA VAL A 24 -6.31 20.89 6.43
C VAL A 24 -7.80 21.18 6.31
N ARG A 25 -8.18 21.96 5.30
CA ARG A 25 -9.58 22.14 4.90
C ARG A 25 -9.95 21.08 3.88
N TRP A 26 -10.65 20.06 4.33
CA TRP A 26 -11.04 18.93 3.50
C TRP A 26 -12.15 19.34 2.51
N LYS A 27 -11.99 18.95 1.25
CA LYS A 27 -13.08 19.01 0.27
C LYS A 27 -13.85 17.70 0.34
N ILE A 28 -15.14 17.76 0.60
CA ILE A 28 -15.99 16.57 0.67
C ILE A 28 -16.70 16.41 -0.69
N PRO A 29 -16.50 15.28 -1.39
CA PRO A 29 -17.01 15.09 -2.74
C PRO A 29 -18.46 14.58 -2.78
N GLU A 30 -19.36 15.21 -2.03
CA GLU A 30 -20.73 14.70 -1.82
C GLU A 30 -21.55 14.50 -3.10
N GLN A 31 -21.21 15.19 -4.18
CA GLN A 31 -21.95 15.14 -5.45
C GLN A 31 -21.22 14.37 -6.57
N ARG A 32 -20.03 13.82 -6.30
CA ARG A 32 -19.30 13.05 -7.32
C ARG A 32 -19.98 11.70 -7.57
N THR A 33 -20.14 11.38 -8.84
CA THR A 33 -20.58 10.06 -9.32
C THR A 33 -19.38 9.23 -9.76
N MET A 34 -19.58 7.96 -10.11
CA MET A 34 -18.48 7.12 -10.60
C MET A 34 -17.83 7.69 -11.87
N SER A 35 -18.61 8.32 -12.76
CA SER A 35 -18.13 8.93 -14.01
C SER A 35 -17.22 10.15 -13.80
N ASP A 36 -17.24 10.75 -12.62
CA ASP A 36 -16.39 11.91 -12.30
C ASP A 36 -14.99 11.50 -11.82
N TYR A 37 -14.73 10.18 -11.66
CA TYR A 37 -13.43 9.68 -11.26
C TYR A 37 -12.60 9.20 -12.47
N LYS A 38 -11.37 9.69 -12.54
CA LYS A 38 -10.33 9.16 -13.43
C LYS A 38 -9.47 8.18 -12.64
N VAL A 39 -9.59 6.91 -12.93
CA VAL A 39 -8.96 5.83 -12.17
C VAL A 39 -7.83 5.19 -12.98
N ALA A 40 -6.60 5.38 -12.56
CA ALA A 40 -5.49 4.56 -13.04
C ALA A 40 -5.49 3.20 -12.34
N TRP A 41 -4.93 2.19 -12.99
CA TRP A 41 -4.79 0.89 -12.36
C TRP A 41 -3.58 0.10 -12.86
N VAL A 42 -3.03 -0.73 -11.97
CA VAL A 42 -1.93 -1.65 -12.27
C VAL A 42 -2.24 -3.04 -11.76
N PRO A 43 -2.00 -4.11 -12.54
CA PRO A 43 -2.21 -5.49 -12.10
C PRO A 43 -1.06 -6.03 -11.23
N GLY A 44 0.03 -5.30 -11.15
CA GLY A 44 1.26 -5.58 -10.43
C GLY A 44 2.31 -4.52 -10.71
N TRP A 45 3.47 -4.65 -10.11
CA TRP A 45 4.61 -3.77 -10.34
C TRP A 45 5.67 -4.50 -11.18
N LYS A 46 6.51 -3.76 -11.90
CA LYS A 46 7.54 -4.35 -12.78
C LYS A 46 8.40 -5.41 -12.06
N ASP A 47 8.87 -5.08 -10.86
CA ASP A 47 9.76 -5.94 -10.09
C ASP A 47 9.00 -6.85 -9.10
N TYR A 48 7.68 -6.64 -8.96
CA TYR A 48 6.81 -7.36 -8.02
C TYR A 48 5.48 -7.72 -8.70
N GLU A 49 5.52 -8.84 -9.41
CA GLU A 49 4.31 -9.41 -10.01
C GLU A 49 3.32 -9.86 -8.92
N THR A 50 2.08 -10.04 -9.30
CA THR A 50 1.04 -10.63 -8.45
C THR A 50 0.61 -12.00 -8.96
N SER A 51 -0.12 -12.76 -8.14
CA SER A 51 -0.75 -14.00 -8.55
C SER A 51 -1.80 -13.77 -9.63
N GLU A 52 -2.11 -14.79 -10.40
CA GLU A 52 -3.16 -14.68 -11.41
C GLU A 52 -4.53 -14.39 -10.78
N GLN A 53 -4.79 -14.92 -9.59
CA GLN A 53 -6.00 -14.60 -8.85
C GLN A 53 -6.07 -13.10 -8.50
N THR A 54 -4.99 -12.50 -8.02
CA THR A 54 -4.95 -11.06 -7.70
C THR A 54 -5.18 -10.22 -8.96
N LYS A 55 -4.55 -10.57 -10.09
CA LYS A 55 -4.78 -9.89 -11.38
C LYS A 55 -6.25 -9.95 -11.80
N GLN A 56 -6.86 -11.15 -11.71
CA GLN A 56 -8.28 -11.35 -12.05
C GLN A 56 -9.21 -10.53 -11.15
N VAL A 57 -8.92 -10.45 -9.86
CA VAL A 57 -9.69 -9.63 -8.90
C VAL A 57 -9.62 -8.15 -9.26
N ILE A 58 -8.42 -7.64 -9.57
CA ILE A 58 -8.24 -6.26 -10.01
C ILE A 58 -9.02 -6.02 -11.31
N GLN A 59 -8.88 -6.88 -12.32
CA GLN A 59 -9.57 -6.74 -13.60
C GLN A 59 -11.11 -6.72 -13.44
N LYS A 60 -11.66 -7.61 -12.61
CA LYS A 60 -13.10 -7.63 -12.30
C LYS A 60 -13.52 -6.33 -11.61
N PHE A 61 -12.72 -5.84 -10.67
CA PHE A 61 -13.01 -4.58 -9.99
C PHE A 61 -12.99 -3.38 -10.95
N ILE A 62 -12.02 -3.34 -11.86
CA ILE A 62 -11.97 -2.32 -12.92
C ILE A 62 -13.19 -2.42 -13.85
N GLN A 63 -13.68 -3.63 -14.15
CA GLN A 63 -14.88 -3.79 -14.93
C GLN A 63 -16.11 -3.23 -14.19
N VAL A 64 -16.25 -3.47 -12.89
CA VAL A 64 -17.32 -2.86 -12.07
C VAL A 64 -17.26 -1.33 -12.16
N ILE A 65 -16.09 -0.71 -12.08
CA ILE A 65 -15.95 0.74 -12.20
C ILE A 65 -16.41 1.22 -13.59
N LYS A 66 -16.02 0.53 -14.67
CA LYS A 66 -16.44 0.85 -16.04
C LYS A 66 -17.95 0.73 -16.23
N ASP A 67 -18.55 -0.34 -15.73
CA ASP A 67 -20.00 -0.59 -15.82
C ASP A 67 -20.82 0.49 -15.11
N GLN A 68 -20.23 1.17 -14.13
CA GLN A 68 -20.80 2.32 -13.43
C GLN A 68 -20.42 3.67 -14.08
N GLY A 69 -19.84 3.67 -15.28
CA GLY A 69 -19.48 4.85 -16.04
C GLY A 69 -18.12 5.48 -15.70
N GLY A 70 -17.33 4.84 -14.83
CA GLY A 70 -16.02 5.34 -14.43
C GLY A 70 -15.00 5.31 -15.56
N ASN A 71 -14.16 6.34 -15.65
CA ASN A 71 -13.06 6.41 -16.60
C ASN A 71 -11.84 5.69 -16.03
N THR A 72 -11.41 4.59 -16.68
CA THR A 72 -10.29 3.78 -16.18
C THR A 72 -9.19 3.63 -17.22
N GLN A 73 -7.94 3.74 -16.82
CA GLN A 73 -6.77 3.54 -17.66
C GLN A 73 -5.75 2.63 -16.96
N GLN A 74 -5.27 1.62 -17.68
CA GLN A 74 -4.11 0.86 -17.21
C GLN A 74 -2.85 1.69 -17.50
N LEU A 75 -2.25 2.24 -16.45
CA LEU A 75 -1.06 3.06 -16.56
C LEU A 75 -0.12 2.78 -15.40
N ILE A 76 1.04 2.21 -15.72
CA ILE A 76 2.12 2.02 -14.75
C ILE A 76 2.83 3.37 -14.57
N PRO A 77 2.99 3.87 -13.32
CA PRO A 77 3.85 5.02 -13.05
C PRO A 77 5.25 4.84 -13.64
N LYS A 78 6.03 5.91 -13.75
CA LYS A 78 7.42 5.81 -14.26
C LYS A 78 8.09 4.55 -13.76
N GLU A 79 8.73 3.83 -14.66
CA GLU A 79 9.15 2.43 -14.52
C GLU A 79 9.92 2.11 -13.23
N ASP A 80 10.66 3.08 -12.71
CA ASP A 80 11.47 2.94 -11.50
C ASP A 80 10.88 3.63 -10.25
N LEU A 81 9.78 4.37 -10.37
CA LEU A 81 9.23 5.18 -9.27
C LEU A 81 8.84 4.31 -8.06
N HIS A 82 8.10 3.22 -8.32
CA HIS A 82 7.71 2.27 -7.28
C HIS A 82 8.93 1.68 -6.56
N ARG A 83 9.93 1.20 -7.32
CA ARG A 83 11.15 0.61 -6.80
C ARG A 83 11.95 1.62 -5.96
N ARG A 84 12.18 2.84 -6.45
CA ARG A 84 12.88 3.89 -5.70
C ARG A 84 12.15 4.28 -4.41
N THR A 85 10.82 4.31 -4.46
CA THR A 85 10.01 4.59 -3.27
C THR A 85 10.15 3.48 -2.23
N LEU A 86 10.16 2.22 -2.67
CA LEU A 86 10.36 1.06 -1.80
C LEU A 86 11.76 1.05 -1.17
N GLU A 87 12.80 1.30 -1.96
CA GLU A 87 14.19 1.41 -1.48
C GLU A 87 14.35 2.52 -0.43
N LEU A 88 13.71 3.67 -0.68
CA LEU A 88 13.66 4.77 0.29
C LEU A 88 12.97 4.35 1.59
N HIS A 89 11.81 3.67 1.50
CA HIS A 89 11.11 3.16 2.68
C HIS A 89 12.00 2.23 3.50
N GLN A 90 12.67 1.29 2.84
CA GLN A 90 13.59 0.35 3.50
C GLN A 90 14.70 1.09 4.26
N ARG A 91 15.30 2.10 3.64
CA ARG A 91 16.38 2.89 4.25
C ARG A 91 15.89 3.70 5.45
N LEU A 92 14.82 4.46 5.31
CA LEU A 92 14.25 5.28 6.39
C LEU A 92 13.75 4.42 7.56
N SER A 93 13.02 3.34 7.27
CA SER A 93 12.52 2.42 8.30
C SER A 93 13.66 1.75 9.06
N PHE A 94 14.73 1.34 8.36
CA PHE A 94 15.88 0.75 9.01
C PHE A 94 16.61 1.74 9.92
N MET A 95 16.81 2.99 9.47
CA MET A 95 17.40 4.04 10.31
C MET A 95 16.57 4.26 11.58
N THR A 96 15.25 4.35 11.46
CA THR A 96 14.33 4.54 12.58
C THR A 96 14.38 3.37 13.57
N ILE A 97 14.38 2.13 13.08
CA ILE A 97 14.47 0.93 13.94
C ILE A 97 15.83 0.86 14.65
N MET A 98 16.91 1.27 13.97
CA MET A 98 18.26 1.15 14.49
C MET A 98 18.66 2.27 15.45
N GLN A 99 18.05 3.47 15.35
CA GLN A 99 18.48 4.63 16.15
C GLN A 99 18.44 4.36 17.66
N ASP A 100 17.38 3.72 18.14
CA ASP A 100 17.13 3.52 19.56
C ASP A 100 17.81 2.27 20.14
N LEU A 101 18.47 1.47 19.28
CA LEU A 101 19.16 0.26 19.71
C LEU A 101 20.58 0.56 20.23
N PRO A 102 21.01 -0.03 21.37
CA PRO A 102 22.38 -0.01 21.80
C PRO A 102 23.33 -0.54 20.72
N TRP A 103 24.50 0.09 20.59
CA TRP A 103 25.46 -0.23 19.53
C TRP A 103 25.85 -1.72 19.44
N PHE A 104 25.90 -2.43 20.58
CA PHE A 104 26.26 -3.85 20.68
C PHE A 104 25.09 -4.78 20.28
N VAL A 105 23.85 -4.29 20.28
CA VAL A 105 22.66 -5.06 19.86
C VAL A 105 22.47 -5.01 18.35
N LYS A 106 22.87 -3.90 17.69
CA LYS A 106 22.68 -3.67 16.25
C LYS A 106 23.15 -4.83 15.36
N PRO A 107 24.38 -5.39 15.52
CA PRO A 107 24.84 -6.52 14.71
C PRO A 107 23.99 -7.78 14.88
N LEU A 108 23.54 -8.05 16.10
CA LEU A 108 22.67 -9.20 16.39
C LEU A 108 21.30 -9.04 15.73
N MET A 109 20.72 -7.84 15.83
CA MET A 109 19.45 -7.50 15.18
C MET A 109 19.53 -7.69 13.65
N VAL A 110 20.59 -7.18 13.01
CA VAL A 110 20.79 -7.35 11.58
C VAL A 110 20.95 -8.80 11.18
N LYS A 111 21.71 -9.57 11.96
CA LYS A 111 21.86 -11.03 11.73
C LYS A 111 20.50 -11.73 11.84
N GLY A 112 19.69 -11.38 12.84
CA GLY A 112 18.33 -11.90 13.03
C GLY A 112 17.40 -11.55 11.85
N LEU A 113 17.43 -10.31 11.39
CA LEU A 113 16.64 -9.85 10.24
C LEU A 113 17.06 -10.58 8.95
N LYS A 114 18.36 -10.69 8.66
CA LYS A 114 18.87 -11.40 7.48
C LYS A 114 18.52 -12.89 7.45
N ASN A 115 18.59 -13.55 8.60
CA ASN A 115 18.26 -14.97 8.72
C ASN A 115 16.75 -15.26 8.82
N GLY A 116 15.95 -14.23 9.13
CA GLY A 116 14.51 -14.30 9.31
C GLY A 116 13.76 -13.53 8.23
N TYR A 117 13.17 -12.40 8.63
CA TYR A 117 12.26 -11.59 7.82
C TYR A 117 12.81 -11.19 6.44
N LEU A 118 14.11 -10.88 6.37
CA LEU A 118 14.81 -10.44 5.18
C LEU A 118 15.60 -11.55 4.48
N LYS A 119 15.35 -12.81 4.80
CA LYS A 119 16.03 -13.92 4.17
C LYS A 119 15.84 -13.88 2.65
N GLY A 120 16.96 -13.78 1.94
CA GLY A 120 16.98 -13.65 0.47
C GLY A 120 16.79 -12.23 -0.06
N ALA A 121 16.58 -11.22 0.79
CA ALA A 121 16.56 -9.81 0.41
C ALA A 121 18.00 -9.24 0.44
N GLU A 122 18.85 -9.72 -0.48
CA GLU A 122 20.28 -9.39 -0.50
C GLU A 122 20.57 -7.94 -0.91
N ASN A 123 19.61 -7.29 -1.57
CA ASN A 123 19.76 -5.96 -2.14
C ASN A 123 19.50 -4.82 -1.14
N ILE A 124 19.12 -5.12 0.11
CA ILE A 124 18.91 -4.09 1.11
C ILE A 124 20.25 -3.59 1.61
N VAL A 125 20.60 -2.37 1.20
CA VAL A 125 21.85 -1.72 1.61
C VAL A 125 21.77 -1.35 3.08
N TRP A 126 22.46 -2.11 3.92
CA TRP A 126 22.59 -1.88 5.35
C TRP A 126 23.80 -1.00 5.63
N LYS A 127 23.58 0.25 5.99
CA LYS A 127 24.63 1.08 6.57
C LYS A 127 24.46 1.06 8.09
N PHE A 128 25.48 0.61 8.82
CA PHE A 128 25.46 0.59 10.29
C PHE A 128 25.73 1.96 10.94
N LYS A 129 26.23 2.90 10.15
CA LYS A 129 26.63 4.24 10.60
C LYS A 129 26.03 5.24 9.63
N ASP A 130 24.71 5.40 9.65
CA ASP A 130 24.09 6.51 8.96
C ASP A 130 24.37 7.80 9.71
N THR A 131 24.77 8.84 8.98
CA THR A 131 25.02 10.17 9.49
C THR A 131 23.79 11.06 9.34
N PHE A 132 23.79 12.23 9.96
CA PHE A 132 22.79 13.26 9.70
C PHE A 132 22.76 13.67 8.21
N SER A 133 23.91 13.67 7.55
CA SER A 133 23.99 13.94 6.11
C SER A 133 23.26 12.86 5.29
N ASP A 134 23.41 11.57 5.63
CA ASP A 134 22.69 10.48 4.97
C ASP A 134 21.16 10.64 5.13
N TYR A 135 20.72 10.95 6.36
CA TYR A 135 19.31 11.22 6.63
C TYR A 135 18.78 12.40 5.83
N SER A 136 19.51 13.52 5.81
CA SER A 136 19.13 14.73 5.06
C SER A 136 19.00 14.45 3.56
N GLN A 137 19.90 13.64 2.98
CA GLN A 137 19.81 13.21 1.59
C GLN A 137 18.57 12.34 1.34
N LEU A 138 18.25 11.40 2.23
CA LEU A 138 17.06 10.56 2.11
C LEU A 138 15.77 11.38 2.19
N ILE A 139 15.71 12.40 3.05
CA ILE A 139 14.57 13.31 3.10
C ILE A 139 14.45 14.13 1.79
N GLY A 140 15.57 14.59 1.23
CA GLY A 140 15.58 15.25 -0.09
C GLY A 140 15.05 14.33 -1.20
N GLN A 141 15.50 13.07 -1.23
CA GLN A 141 14.99 12.04 -2.15
C GLN A 141 13.50 11.77 -1.95
N ARG A 142 13.04 11.73 -0.69
CA ARG A 142 11.61 11.57 -0.36
C ARG A 142 10.77 12.68 -0.97
N MET A 143 11.19 13.94 -0.84
CA MET A 143 10.48 15.08 -1.41
C MET A 143 10.39 15.00 -2.94
N GLN A 144 11.46 14.55 -3.61
CA GLN A 144 11.45 14.35 -5.05
C GLN A 144 10.49 13.22 -5.46
N ILE A 145 10.50 12.10 -4.76
CA ILE A 145 9.60 10.96 -4.99
C ILE A 145 8.14 11.37 -4.78
N ILE A 146 7.85 12.13 -3.73
CA ILE A 146 6.50 12.66 -3.49
C ILE A 146 6.04 13.50 -4.69
N LYS A 147 6.89 14.43 -5.16
CA LYS A 147 6.57 15.26 -6.32
C LYS A 147 6.29 14.42 -7.57
N GLU A 148 7.02 13.33 -7.79
CA GLU A 148 6.79 12.47 -8.94
C GLU A 148 5.47 11.69 -8.83
N TRP A 149 5.08 11.24 -7.63
CA TRP A 149 3.75 10.66 -7.39
C TRP A 149 2.63 11.69 -7.55
N GLU A 150 2.79 12.91 -7.03
CA GLU A 150 1.79 13.97 -7.23
C GLU A 150 1.62 14.31 -8.72
N THR A 151 2.72 14.37 -9.50
CA THR A 151 2.64 14.55 -10.95
C THR A 151 1.85 13.42 -11.64
N TYR A 152 1.93 12.19 -11.14
CA TYR A 152 1.10 11.08 -11.62
C TYR A 152 -0.38 11.32 -11.29
N PHE A 153 -0.67 11.87 -10.12
CA PHE A 153 -2.02 12.21 -9.69
C PHE A 153 -2.56 13.53 -10.27
N ASP A 154 -1.76 14.31 -11.02
CA ASP A 154 -2.29 15.44 -11.82
C ASP A 154 -3.27 14.95 -12.91
N ASP A 155 -3.07 13.75 -13.45
CA ASP A 155 -3.89 13.16 -14.50
C ASP A 155 -5.00 12.23 -13.98
N PHE A 156 -4.87 11.71 -12.75
CA PHE A 156 -5.77 10.72 -12.17
C PHE A 156 -6.17 11.08 -10.74
N ASP A 157 -7.43 10.85 -10.41
CA ASP A 157 -7.90 11.01 -9.02
C ASP A 157 -7.42 9.86 -8.13
N LEU A 158 -7.38 8.63 -8.67
CA LEU A 158 -7.15 7.40 -7.91
C LEU A 158 -6.26 6.41 -8.68
N LEU A 159 -5.49 5.63 -7.93
CA LEU A 159 -4.73 4.48 -8.43
C LEU A 159 -5.22 3.20 -7.75
N VAL A 160 -5.76 2.25 -8.52
CA VAL A 160 -6.06 0.90 -8.05
C VAL A 160 -4.84 0.00 -8.25
N CYS A 161 -4.38 -0.62 -7.20
CA CYS A 161 -3.21 -1.49 -7.23
C CYS A 161 -3.36 -2.69 -6.28
N PRO A 162 -2.53 -3.74 -6.43
CA PRO A 162 -2.57 -4.88 -5.52
C PRO A 162 -2.16 -4.50 -4.10
N SER A 163 -2.79 -5.12 -3.10
CA SER A 163 -2.40 -5.01 -1.69
C SER A 163 -1.43 -6.11 -1.23
N GLY A 164 -1.13 -7.08 -2.09
CA GLY A 164 -0.21 -8.18 -1.84
C GLY A 164 -0.07 -9.08 -3.07
N PHE A 165 0.84 -10.06 -3.00
CA PHE A 165 1.01 -11.04 -4.07
C PHE A 165 -0.26 -11.86 -4.30
N GLY A 166 -0.89 -12.31 -3.23
CA GLY A 166 -2.08 -13.16 -3.24
C GLY A 166 -2.87 -13.06 -1.94
N PRO A 167 -3.82 -13.98 -1.68
CA PRO A 167 -4.59 -14.03 -0.45
C PRO A 167 -3.71 -14.37 0.77
N ALA A 168 -4.31 -14.43 1.96
CA ALA A 168 -3.60 -14.86 3.16
C ALA A 168 -2.94 -16.24 2.97
N TYR A 169 -1.73 -16.40 3.47
CA TYR A 169 -0.98 -17.65 3.43
C TYR A 169 -1.04 -18.40 4.76
N LYS A 170 -0.78 -19.71 4.73
CA LYS A 170 -0.73 -20.54 5.96
C LYS A 170 0.36 -20.04 6.91
N ARG A 171 0.05 -20.05 8.21
CA ARG A 171 1.04 -19.66 9.23
C ARG A 171 2.34 -20.45 9.06
N CYS A 172 3.44 -19.76 8.97
CA CYS A 172 4.78 -20.32 8.81
C CYS A 172 5.80 -19.57 9.69
N LYS A 173 7.00 -20.11 9.78
CA LYS A 173 8.12 -19.42 10.44
C LYS A 173 8.51 -18.18 9.61
N ILE A 174 8.76 -17.07 10.27
CA ILE A 174 9.22 -15.83 9.64
C ILE A 174 10.44 -16.11 8.73
N GLY A 175 10.38 -15.61 7.49
CA GLY A 175 11.42 -15.81 6.49
C GLY A 175 11.28 -17.11 5.67
N THR A 176 10.27 -17.94 5.94
CA THR A 176 9.99 -19.11 5.10
C THR A 176 9.38 -18.62 3.78
N PRO A 177 9.93 -19.00 2.62
CA PRO A 177 9.32 -18.68 1.33
C PRO A 177 7.88 -19.22 1.24
N ILE A 178 7.01 -18.45 0.62
CA ILE A 178 5.59 -18.77 0.47
C ILE A 178 5.33 -19.26 -0.94
N THR A 179 4.70 -20.43 -1.07
CA THR A 179 4.32 -20.97 -2.39
C THR A 179 2.82 -20.75 -2.61
N TYR A 180 2.49 -20.10 -3.72
CA TYR A 180 1.12 -19.87 -4.16
C TYR A 180 1.03 -19.90 -5.69
N GLU A 181 0.02 -20.55 -6.24
CA GLU A 181 -0.16 -20.78 -7.70
C GLU A 181 1.12 -21.29 -8.40
N GLY A 182 1.85 -22.21 -7.76
CA GLY A 182 3.10 -22.78 -8.30
C GLY A 182 4.32 -21.85 -8.26
N LYS A 183 4.18 -20.62 -7.82
CA LYS A 183 5.28 -19.66 -7.64
C LYS A 183 5.75 -19.65 -6.19
N THR A 184 7.06 -19.64 -5.97
CA THR A 184 7.66 -19.50 -4.63
C THR A 184 8.18 -18.08 -4.46
N ILE A 185 7.59 -17.34 -3.53
CA ILE A 185 7.85 -15.93 -3.27
C ILE A 185 8.60 -15.80 -1.95
N LYS A 186 9.58 -14.91 -1.88
CA LYS A 186 10.26 -14.59 -0.63
C LYS A 186 9.24 -14.07 0.40
N TYR A 187 9.41 -14.42 1.66
CA TYR A 187 8.48 -14.03 2.73
C TYR A 187 8.18 -12.52 2.74
N ILE A 188 9.23 -11.71 2.63
CA ILE A 188 9.08 -10.25 2.62
C ILE A 188 8.36 -9.74 1.36
N ASP A 189 8.55 -10.39 0.21
CA ASP A 189 8.03 -9.92 -1.07
C ASP A 189 6.54 -10.25 -1.25
N TYR A 190 5.95 -11.03 -0.33
CA TYR A 190 4.54 -11.42 -0.45
C TYR A 190 3.55 -10.27 -0.21
N VAL A 191 3.85 -9.36 0.72
CA VAL A 191 2.98 -8.23 1.09
C VAL A 191 3.71 -6.89 1.07
N TYR A 192 4.93 -6.85 1.59
CA TYR A 192 5.65 -5.62 1.86
C TYR A 192 5.79 -4.67 0.65
N PRO A 193 6.18 -5.13 -0.57
CA PRO A 193 6.39 -4.23 -1.70
C PRO A 193 5.13 -3.48 -2.15
N TYR A 194 3.96 -4.03 -1.87
CA TYR A 194 2.69 -3.49 -2.35
C TYR A 194 2.17 -2.33 -1.47
N ASN A 195 2.55 -2.30 -0.20
CA ASN A 195 2.06 -1.31 0.77
C ASN A 195 3.14 -0.31 1.19
N ALA A 196 4.38 -0.75 1.32
CA ALA A 196 5.47 0.04 1.89
C ALA A 196 5.81 1.30 1.08
N CYS A 197 5.59 1.31 -0.23
CA CYS A 197 5.88 2.47 -1.06
C CYS A 197 5.01 3.68 -0.67
N PHE A 198 3.72 3.48 -0.39
CA PHE A 198 2.83 4.57 0.01
C PHE A 198 3.06 5.02 1.45
N ASN A 199 3.56 4.15 2.32
CA ASN A 199 4.05 4.56 3.64
C ASN A 199 5.26 5.51 3.54
N ALA A 200 6.15 5.31 2.55
CA ALA A 200 7.28 6.21 2.34
C ALA A 200 6.86 7.54 1.73
N SER A 201 6.04 7.49 0.70
CA SER A 201 5.57 8.70 0.02
C SER A 201 4.57 9.49 0.88
N GLY A 202 3.75 8.82 1.69
CA GLY A 202 2.75 9.44 2.56
C GLY A 202 1.40 9.68 1.87
N HIS A 203 1.18 9.09 0.72
CA HIS A 203 -0.10 9.16 0.03
C HIS A 203 -1.17 8.37 0.78
N PRO A 204 -2.40 8.90 0.89
CA PRO A 204 -3.49 8.19 1.52
C PRO A 204 -3.89 6.96 0.71
N ALA A 205 -4.20 5.88 1.40
CA ALA A 205 -4.61 4.63 0.79
C ALA A 205 -5.74 3.96 1.58
N ILE A 206 -6.63 3.28 0.86
CA ILE A 206 -7.72 2.48 1.43
C ILE A 206 -7.70 1.08 0.85
N SER A 207 -7.90 0.06 1.69
CA SER A 207 -8.11 -1.31 1.23
C SER A 207 -9.60 -1.59 1.07
N ILE A 208 -9.99 -2.09 -0.10
CA ILE A 208 -11.38 -2.42 -0.42
C ILE A 208 -11.50 -3.94 -0.54
N PRO A 209 -12.32 -4.59 0.31
CA PRO A 209 -12.60 -6.01 0.20
C PRO A 209 -13.50 -6.29 -1.01
N LEU A 210 -13.20 -7.35 -1.76
CA LEU A 210 -13.89 -7.71 -3.00
C LEU A 210 -14.47 -9.14 -2.95
N GLY A 211 -14.73 -9.65 -1.76
CA GLY A 211 -15.30 -10.98 -1.55
C GLY A 211 -14.24 -12.04 -1.24
N LEU A 212 -14.54 -13.28 -1.63
CA LEU A 212 -13.67 -14.43 -1.39
C LEU A 212 -13.01 -14.92 -2.68
N GLY A 213 -11.75 -15.31 -2.57
CA GLY A 213 -11.01 -15.97 -3.64
C GLY A 213 -11.33 -17.46 -3.78
N LYS A 214 -10.58 -18.15 -4.65
CA LYS A 214 -10.80 -19.58 -4.98
C LYS A 214 -10.71 -20.50 -3.75
N GLU A 215 -9.85 -20.15 -2.79
CA GLU A 215 -9.67 -20.92 -1.55
C GLU A 215 -10.63 -20.50 -0.43
N GLY A 216 -11.64 -19.67 -0.71
CA GLY A 216 -12.54 -19.12 0.28
C GLY A 216 -11.90 -18.12 1.22
N LEU A 217 -10.72 -17.59 0.88
CA LEU A 217 -10.02 -16.55 1.64
C LEU A 217 -10.38 -15.16 1.12
N PRO A 218 -10.46 -14.15 2.01
CA PRO A 218 -10.72 -12.78 1.59
C PRO A 218 -9.68 -12.27 0.59
N VAL A 219 -10.16 -11.56 -0.43
CA VAL A 219 -9.34 -10.87 -1.42
C VAL A 219 -9.77 -9.42 -1.51
N GLY A 220 -8.86 -8.54 -1.89
CA GLY A 220 -9.13 -7.12 -2.02
C GLY A 220 -8.06 -6.41 -2.82
N VAL A 221 -8.27 -5.11 -2.97
CA VAL A 221 -7.35 -4.20 -3.66
C VAL A 221 -7.01 -3.03 -2.75
N GLN A 222 -5.93 -2.35 -3.07
CA GLN A 222 -5.58 -1.07 -2.50
C GLN A 222 -5.94 0.04 -3.49
N VAL A 223 -6.57 1.11 -3.01
CA VAL A 223 -6.84 2.33 -3.76
C VAL A 223 -6.08 3.46 -3.09
N VAL A 224 -5.32 4.20 -3.88
CA VAL A 224 -4.43 5.28 -3.43
C VAL A 224 -4.86 6.57 -4.10
N GLY A 225 -4.74 7.69 -3.40
CA GLY A 225 -5.04 9.01 -3.94
C GLY A 225 -3.89 9.99 -3.73
N SER A 226 -4.01 11.20 -4.28
CA SER A 226 -3.09 12.31 -4.03
C SER A 226 -3.10 12.72 -2.55
N TYR A 227 -2.17 13.59 -2.15
CA TYR A 227 -2.15 14.12 -0.79
C TYR A 227 -3.49 14.75 -0.41
N TRP A 228 -3.94 14.46 0.81
CA TRP A 228 -5.16 15.02 1.40
C TRP A 228 -6.47 14.60 0.68
N SER A 229 -6.44 13.53 -0.10
CA SER A 229 -7.62 13.00 -0.81
C SER A 229 -8.37 11.90 -0.04
N GLU A 230 -8.20 11.79 1.27
CA GLU A 230 -8.91 10.82 2.11
C GLU A 230 -10.45 10.89 1.93
N PRO A 231 -11.10 12.08 1.81
CA PRO A 231 -12.52 12.15 1.52
C PRO A 231 -12.90 11.52 0.18
N ASP A 232 -12.07 11.70 -0.85
CA ASP A 232 -12.30 11.08 -2.17
C ASP A 232 -12.20 9.57 -2.10
N LEU A 233 -11.20 9.05 -1.37
CA LEU A 233 -11.05 7.60 -1.13
C LEU A 233 -12.25 7.00 -0.39
N LEU A 234 -12.73 7.67 0.67
CA LEU A 234 -13.89 7.24 1.45
C LEU A 234 -15.17 7.29 0.61
N HIS A 235 -15.35 8.35 -0.17
CA HIS A 235 -16.50 8.49 -1.05
C HIS A 235 -16.49 7.44 -2.17
N PHE A 236 -15.35 7.26 -2.84
CA PHE A 236 -15.18 6.21 -3.85
C PHE A 236 -15.45 4.82 -3.29
N ALA A 237 -14.94 4.51 -2.09
CA ALA A 237 -15.21 3.24 -1.43
C ALA A 237 -16.70 3.01 -1.17
N LYS A 238 -17.48 4.07 -0.84
CA LYS A 238 -18.93 3.98 -0.71
C LYS A 238 -19.63 3.73 -2.05
N LEU A 239 -19.16 4.37 -3.12
CA LEU A 239 -19.73 4.13 -4.45
C LEU A 239 -19.53 2.67 -4.88
N VAL A 240 -18.30 2.16 -4.81
CA VAL A 240 -18.00 0.78 -5.26
C VAL A 240 -18.58 -0.29 -4.34
N SER A 241 -18.76 -0.03 -3.04
CA SER A 241 -19.33 -1.00 -2.10
C SER A 241 -20.76 -1.41 -2.43
N LYS A 242 -21.49 -0.59 -3.18
CA LYS A 242 -22.85 -0.89 -3.66
C LYS A 242 -22.87 -1.93 -4.81
N HIS A 243 -21.73 -2.16 -5.45
CA HIS A 243 -21.57 -2.97 -6.67
C HIS A 243 -20.54 -4.08 -6.53
N THR A 244 -20.02 -4.32 -5.34
CA THR A 244 -19.06 -5.39 -5.02
C THR A 244 -19.61 -6.25 -3.89
N GLU A 245 -19.12 -7.48 -3.77
CA GLU A 245 -19.49 -8.36 -2.64
C GLU A 245 -19.05 -7.79 -1.29
N GLY A 246 -18.06 -6.90 -1.31
CA GLY A 246 -17.53 -6.24 -0.12
C GLY A 246 -16.92 -7.23 0.88
N PHE A 247 -17.15 -6.94 2.17
CA PHE A 247 -16.71 -7.81 3.25
C PHE A 247 -17.66 -9.01 3.37
N VAL A 248 -17.14 -10.22 3.13
CA VAL A 248 -17.83 -11.48 3.39
C VAL A 248 -17.30 -12.08 4.68
N LYS A 249 -18.20 -12.29 5.66
CA LYS A 249 -17.82 -12.91 6.94
C LYS A 249 -17.37 -14.35 6.67
N HIS A 250 -16.10 -14.62 7.00
CA HIS A 250 -15.57 -15.97 6.91
C HIS A 250 -16.32 -16.93 7.85
N LYS A 251 -16.65 -18.15 7.38
CA LYS A 251 -17.16 -19.17 8.28
C LYS A 251 -16.06 -19.50 9.29
N PRO A 252 -16.35 -19.55 10.59
CA PRO A 252 -15.34 -19.94 11.56
C PRO A 252 -14.78 -21.31 11.19
N TYR A 253 -13.47 -21.46 11.22
CA TYR A 253 -12.86 -22.79 11.13
C TYR A 253 -13.46 -23.66 12.24
N PRO A 254 -13.86 -24.89 11.96
CA PRO A 254 -14.15 -25.83 13.03
C PRO A 254 -12.88 -25.96 13.86
N ILE A 255 -12.99 -25.60 15.16
CA ILE A 255 -11.94 -25.72 16.16
C ILE A 255 -11.76 -27.21 16.45
#